data_a45ccae4ee2723417231f7b653554176
#
_entry.id   a45ccae4ee2723417231f7b653554176
#
_cell.length_a   1.000
_cell.length_b   1.000
_cell.length_c   1.000
_cell.angle_alpha   90.00
_cell.angle_beta   90.00
_cell.angle_gamma   90.00
#
_symmetry.space_group_name_H-M   'P 1'
#
loop_
_entity.id
_entity.type
_entity.pdbx_description
1 polymer ?
#
loop_
_entity_poly.entity_id
_entity_poly.type
_entity_poly.pdbx_seq_one_letter_code
_entity_poly.pdbx_strand_id
1 'polypeptide(L)'
;MGINYHLAGKVAVVTGGAGAIGGAIAAALAEQGVTIAIWDLDPSAAMEKAAEINSSGGTAIGLECDVTANASLESAFAATLEEFATVNFLVNSAGGSNKATTTSAELPFSDLKIDDMTHVFLQNYMGTVMSSQLAAKQFIKNKSGVILNISSIAGILPLTRALSYSDAKAAVNSFTRWLAVHMAQNYSANIRVNAIAPGFILTNQNRFLLVDENSGELTERGRQIFRSVPMARFGKIEEIADAALWLLSERASFITGAVIPVDGGYTAFSGV
;
A
#
# COMPACT_ATOMS: atom_id res chain seq x y z
N MET A 1 -7.59 29.05 1.54
CA MET A 1 -8.02 28.15 0.43
C MET A 1 -7.28 26.83 0.59
N GLY A 2 -8.01 25.73 0.76
CA GLY A 2 -7.40 24.40 0.82
C GLY A 2 -6.74 24.02 -0.51
N ILE A 3 -5.78 23.10 -0.47
CA ILE A 3 -5.13 22.55 -1.67
C ILE A 3 -6.17 21.67 -2.39
N ASN A 4 -6.52 22.03 -3.62
CA ASN A 4 -7.35 21.17 -4.46
C ASN A 4 -6.45 20.20 -5.24
N TYR A 5 -6.63 18.89 -5.01
CA TYR A 5 -5.91 17.82 -5.70
C TYR A 5 -6.53 17.41 -7.03
N HIS A 6 -7.73 17.94 -7.37
CA HIS A 6 -8.49 17.59 -8.59
C HIS A 6 -8.77 16.08 -8.72
N LEU A 7 -9.15 15.44 -7.61
CA LEU A 7 -9.43 14.00 -7.55
C LEU A 7 -10.92 13.67 -7.67
N ALA A 8 -11.80 14.62 -7.41
CA ALA A 8 -13.25 14.41 -7.41
C ALA A 8 -13.77 13.81 -8.72
N GLY A 9 -14.71 12.87 -8.61
CA GLY A 9 -15.32 12.17 -9.75
C GLY A 9 -14.43 11.06 -10.35
N LYS A 10 -13.29 10.75 -9.77
CA LYS A 10 -12.46 9.60 -10.13
C LYS A 10 -12.88 8.36 -9.36
N VAL A 11 -12.48 7.20 -9.85
CA VAL A 11 -12.70 5.88 -9.22
C VAL A 11 -11.37 5.26 -8.85
N ALA A 12 -11.24 4.82 -7.61
CA ALA A 12 -10.05 4.13 -7.09
C ALA A 12 -10.38 2.70 -6.65
N VAL A 13 -9.52 1.76 -7.01
CA VAL A 13 -9.43 0.43 -6.39
C VAL A 13 -8.34 0.47 -5.34
N VAL A 14 -8.62 -0.02 -4.14
CA VAL A 14 -7.64 -0.14 -3.04
C VAL A 14 -7.60 -1.60 -2.60
N THR A 15 -6.52 -2.32 -2.92
CA THR A 15 -6.30 -3.70 -2.45
C THR A 15 -5.81 -3.69 -1.00
N GLY A 16 -6.24 -4.64 -0.16
CA GLY A 16 -6.02 -4.58 1.28
C GLY A 16 -6.66 -3.34 1.89
N GLY A 17 -7.78 -2.90 1.31
CA GLY A 17 -8.42 -1.64 1.60
C GLY A 17 -9.14 -1.58 2.96
N ALA A 18 -9.36 -2.72 3.62
CA ALA A 18 -9.81 -2.78 5.00
C ALA A 18 -8.66 -2.69 6.02
N GLY A 19 -7.41 -2.88 5.57
CA GLY A 19 -6.23 -2.74 6.41
C GLY A 19 -5.94 -1.29 6.80
N ALA A 20 -5.04 -1.10 7.77
CA ALA A 20 -4.77 0.20 8.36
C ALA A 20 -4.33 1.26 7.32
N ILE A 21 -3.32 0.95 6.49
CA ILE A 21 -2.80 1.90 5.48
C ILE A 21 -3.78 2.03 4.31
N GLY A 22 -4.25 0.90 3.76
CA GLY A 22 -5.20 0.90 2.65
C GLY A 22 -6.50 1.64 3.00
N GLY A 23 -7.05 1.36 4.19
CA GLY A 23 -8.26 1.99 4.69
C GLY A 23 -8.14 3.51 4.92
N ALA A 24 -6.99 3.96 5.43
CA ALA A 24 -6.72 5.39 5.59
C ALA A 24 -6.61 6.11 4.24
N ILE A 25 -5.91 5.50 3.26
CA ILE A 25 -5.82 6.04 1.91
C ILE A 25 -7.21 6.09 1.25
N ALA A 26 -8.00 5.02 1.41
CA ALA A 26 -9.36 4.96 0.88
C ALA A 26 -10.25 6.06 1.46
N ALA A 27 -10.23 6.25 2.78
CA ALA A 27 -10.98 7.31 3.45
C ALA A 27 -10.55 8.70 2.98
N ALA A 28 -9.25 8.98 2.96
CA ALA A 28 -8.72 10.25 2.49
C ALA A 28 -9.07 10.54 1.02
N LEU A 29 -9.06 9.54 0.14
CA LEU A 29 -9.52 9.68 -1.24
C LEU A 29 -11.02 9.99 -1.32
N ALA A 30 -11.84 9.30 -0.53
CA ALA A 30 -13.28 9.52 -0.49
C ALA A 30 -13.63 10.95 -0.02
N GLU A 31 -12.90 11.50 0.96
CA GLU A 31 -13.02 12.91 1.40
C GLU A 31 -12.70 13.91 0.28
N GLN A 32 -11.90 13.51 -0.72
CA GLN A 32 -11.62 14.31 -1.91
C GLN A 32 -12.62 14.06 -3.06
N GLY A 33 -13.72 13.32 -2.80
CA GLY A 33 -14.77 13.03 -3.78
C GLY A 33 -14.40 11.92 -4.77
N VAL A 34 -13.48 11.03 -4.42
CA VAL A 34 -13.17 9.81 -5.17
C VAL A 34 -14.13 8.71 -4.77
N THR A 35 -14.67 7.98 -5.73
CA THR A 35 -15.44 6.76 -5.51
C THR A 35 -14.50 5.57 -5.29
N ILE A 36 -14.76 4.73 -4.28
CA ILE A 36 -13.82 3.73 -3.80
C ILE A 36 -14.36 2.30 -3.96
N ALA A 37 -13.57 1.42 -4.55
CA ALA A 37 -13.73 -0.02 -4.45
C ALA A 37 -12.69 -0.57 -3.44
N ILE A 38 -13.17 -1.01 -2.28
CA ILE A 38 -12.37 -1.67 -1.24
C ILE A 38 -12.26 -3.14 -1.60
N TRP A 39 -11.06 -3.60 -1.91
CA TRP A 39 -10.78 -5.00 -2.15
C TRP A 39 -10.01 -5.57 -0.96
N ASP A 40 -10.55 -6.58 -0.31
CA ASP A 40 -9.89 -7.24 0.80
C ASP A 40 -10.16 -8.74 0.79
N LEU A 41 -9.25 -9.51 1.39
CA LEU A 41 -9.42 -10.96 1.56
C LEU A 41 -10.58 -11.27 2.51
N ASP A 42 -10.83 -10.39 3.49
CA ASP A 42 -11.98 -10.47 4.39
C ASP A 42 -13.13 -9.62 3.85
N PRO A 43 -14.19 -10.27 3.29
CA PRO A 43 -15.33 -9.57 2.73
C PRO A 43 -16.11 -8.75 3.77
N SER A 44 -16.15 -9.20 5.02
CA SER A 44 -16.83 -8.47 6.10
C SER A 44 -16.11 -7.16 6.41
N ALA A 45 -14.79 -7.21 6.55
CA ALA A 45 -13.96 -6.02 6.78
C ALA A 45 -14.02 -5.05 5.59
N ALA A 46 -14.06 -5.57 4.34
CA ALA A 46 -14.23 -4.73 3.15
C ALA A 46 -15.56 -3.99 3.16
N MET A 47 -16.67 -4.69 3.47
CA MET A 47 -18.00 -4.10 3.56
C MET A 47 -18.12 -3.10 4.72
N GLU A 48 -17.55 -3.38 5.89
CA GLU A 48 -17.52 -2.45 7.02
C GLU A 48 -16.79 -1.15 6.65
N LYS A 49 -15.61 -1.26 6.03
CA LYS A 49 -14.85 -0.08 5.59
C LYS A 49 -15.61 0.74 4.54
N ALA A 50 -16.27 0.09 3.59
CA ALA A 50 -17.14 0.78 2.63
C ALA A 50 -18.31 1.48 3.32
N ALA A 51 -18.94 0.85 4.31
CA ALA A 51 -20.03 1.45 5.09
C ALA A 51 -19.57 2.66 5.91
N GLU A 52 -18.37 2.62 6.52
CA GLU A 52 -17.77 3.78 7.20
C GLU A 52 -17.60 4.97 6.24
N ILE A 53 -17.05 4.73 5.05
CA ILE A 53 -16.85 5.77 4.02
C ILE A 53 -18.22 6.34 3.59
N ASN A 54 -19.20 5.49 3.33
CA ASN A 54 -20.54 5.91 2.92
C ASN A 54 -21.25 6.73 4.02
N SER A 55 -21.12 6.33 5.28
CA SER A 55 -21.68 7.06 6.41
C SER A 55 -21.07 8.45 6.62
N SER A 56 -19.83 8.63 6.17
CA SER A 56 -19.10 9.90 6.18
C SER A 56 -19.36 10.78 4.94
N GLY A 57 -20.31 10.38 4.07
CA GLY A 57 -20.69 11.12 2.88
C GLY A 57 -19.88 10.81 1.62
N GLY A 58 -19.00 9.83 1.65
CA GLY A 58 -18.30 9.29 0.49
C GLY A 58 -19.14 8.30 -0.31
N THR A 59 -18.54 7.66 -1.30
CA THR A 59 -19.13 6.56 -2.09
C THR A 59 -18.15 5.41 -2.16
N ALA A 60 -18.53 4.23 -1.64
CA ALA A 60 -17.66 3.06 -1.64
C ALA A 60 -18.46 1.76 -1.73
N ILE A 61 -17.83 0.72 -2.30
CA ILE A 61 -18.25 -0.69 -2.22
C ILE A 61 -17.12 -1.52 -1.62
N GLY A 62 -17.49 -2.60 -0.91
CA GLY A 62 -16.58 -3.62 -0.38
C GLY A 62 -16.71 -4.90 -1.17
N LEU A 63 -15.60 -5.47 -1.61
CA LEU A 63 -15.54 -6.68 -2.42
C LEU A 63 -14.50 -7.65 -1.84
N GLU A 64 -14.85 -8.93 -1.79
CA GLU A 64 -13.88 -10.00 -1.52
C GLU A 64 -12.87 -10.07 -2.65
N CYS A 65 -11.57 -10.07 -2.30
CA CYS A 65 -10.51 -10.19 -3.29
C CYS A 65 -9.24 -10.81 -2.69
N ASP A 66 -8.92 -12.02 -3.11
CA ASP A 66 -7.61 -12.61 -2.91
C ASP A 66 -6.69 -12.18 -4.07
N VAL A 67 -5.73 -11.31 -3.78
CA VAL A 67 -4.77 -10.79 -4.77
C VAL A 67 -3.81 -11.85 -5.31
N THR A 68 -3.76 -13.03 -4.71
CA THR A 68 -2.95 -14.17 -5.17
C THR A 68 -3.68 -15.09 -6.13
N ALA A 69 -5.00 -14.88 -6.34
CA ALA A 69 -5.87 -15.71 -7.16
C ALA A 69 -6.44 -14.91 -8.34
N ASN A 70 -6.07 -15.29 -9.58
CA ASN A 70 -6.53 -14.61 -10.80
C ASN A 70 -8.06 -14.51 -10.88
N ALA A 71 -8.77 -15.61 -10.60
CA ALA A 71 -10.23 -15.63 -10.69
C ALA A 71 -10.88 -14.65 -9.71
N SER A 72 -10.33 -14.52 -8.49
CA SER A 72 -10.80 -13.56 -7.49
C SER A 72 -10.57 -12.12 -7.94
N LEU A 73 -9.37 -11.81 -8.46
CA LEU A 73 -9.05 -10.50 -9.02
C LEU A 73 -9.95 -10.12 -10.20
N GLU A 74 -10.18 -11.04 -11.14
CA GLU A 74 -11.04 -10.81 -12.31
C GLU A 74 -12.49 -10.57 -11.88
N SER A 75 -12.99 -11.32 -10.90
CA SER A 75 -14.33 -11.14 -10.34
C SER A 75 -14.48 -9.77 -9.66
N ALA A 76 -13.57 -9.40 -8.79
CA ALA A 76 -13.60 -8.11 -8.10
C ALA A 76 -13.47 -6.92 -9.08
N PHE A 77 -12.64 -7.07 -10.13
CA PHE A 77 -12.48 -6.04 -11.15
C PHE A 77 -13.74 -5.89 -12.01
N ALA A 78 -14.36 -7.01 -12.40
CA ALA A 78 -15.62 -7.01 -13.16
C ALA A 78 -16.74 -6.34 -12.35
N ALA A 79 -16.92 -6.72 -11.08
CA ALA A 79 -17.90 -6.10 -10.18
C ALA A 79 -17.64 -4.58 -9.99
N THR A 80 -16.37 -4.17 -9.88
CA THR A 80 -16.01 -2.76 -9.82
C THR A 80 -16.39 -1.99 -11.09
N LEU A 81 -16.18 -2.60 -12.27
CA LEU A 81 -16.56 -1.96 -13.54
C LEU A 81 -18.07 -1.98 -13.78
N GLU A 82 -18.80 -2.98 -13.29
CA GLU A 82 -20.25 -3.04 -13.34
C GLU A 82 -20.86 -1.89 -12.53
N GLU A 83 -20.35 -1.64 -11.33
CA GLU A 83 -20.86 -0.59 -10.44
C GLU A 83 -20.45 0.83 -10.88
N PHE A 84 -19.18 1.01 -11.28
CA PHE A 84 -18.61 2.35 -11.48
C PHE A 84 -18.20 2.66 -12.93
N ALA A 85 -18.37 1.73 -13.84
CA ALA A 85 -18.05 1.83 -15.28
C ALA A 85 -16.57 2.11 -15.62
N THR A 86 -15.74 2.54 -14.68
CA THR A 86 -14.32 2.87 -14.92
C THR A 86 -13.48 2.68 -13.67
N VAL A 87 -12.16 2.63 -13.86
CA VAL A 87 -11.14 2.76 -12.80
C VAL A 87 -10.09 3.76 -13.28
N ASN A 88 -9.75 4.72 -12.42
CA ASN A 88 -8.73 5.74 -12.70
C ASN A 88 -7.47 5.53 -11.86
N PHE A 89 -7.62 4.99 -10.65
CA PHE A 89 -6.53 4.77 -9.71
C PHE A 89 -6.53 3.33 -9.22
N LEU A 90 -5.34 2.76 -9.10
CA LEU A 90 -5.11 1.51 -8.37
C LEU A 90 -4.12 1.79 -7.24
N VAL A 91 -4.53 1.49 -6.00
CA VAL A 91 -3.65 1.48 -4.84
C VAL A 91 -3.39 0.03 -4.43
N ASN A 92 -2.18 -0.44 -4.65
CA ASN A 92 -1.75 -1.77 -4.22
C ASN A 92 -1.25 -1.70 -2.77
N SER A 93 -2.15 -1.98 -1.82
CA SER A 93 -1.85 -1.98 -0.38
C SER A 93 -1.98 -3.36 0.27
N ALA A 94 -2.48 -4.36 -0.44
CA ALA A 94 -2.53 -5.73 0.04
C ALA A 94 -1.13 -6.29 0.30
N GLY A 95 -0.96 -6.97 1.43
CA GLY A 95 0.31 -7.56 1.82
C GLY A 95 0.64 -7.35 3.29
N GLY A 96 1.81 -7.78 3.68
CA GLY A 96 2.29 -7.69 5.05
C GLY A 96 3.41 -8.69 5.35
N SER A 97 3.97 -8.60 6.55
CA SER A 97 4.90 -9.57 7.09
C SER A 97 4.15 -10.70 7.79
N ASN A 98 4.77 -11.88 7.86
CA ASN A 98 4.23 -13.05 8.56
C ASN A 98 5.18 -13.50 9.67
N LYS A 99 4.64 -13.88 10.83
CA LYS A 99 5.43 -14.42 11.95
C LYS A 99 6.20 -15.68 11.55
N ALA A 100 5.63 -16.54 10.71
CA ALA A 100 6.27 -17.76 10.21
C ALA A 100 7.52 -17.51 9.35
N THR A 101 7.72 -16.27 8.87
CA THR A 101 8.89 -15.86 8.08
C THR A 101 9.73 -14.78 8.78
N THR A 102 9.46 -14.54 10.07
CA THR A 102 10.18 -13.55 10.88
C THR A 102 11.13 -14.28 11.82
N THR A 103 12.43 -14.13 11.59
CA THR A 103 13.46 -14.78 12.40
C THR A 103 13.45 -14.32 13.86
N SER A 104 13.67 -15.25 14.76
CA SER A 104 13.82 -15.02 16.21
C SER A 104 14.83 -16.01 16.81
N ALA A 105 14.98 -16.00 18.13
CA ALA A 105 15.81 -17.01 18.81
C ALA A 105 15.21 -18.43 18.66
N GLU A 106 13.87 -18.52 18.59
CA GLU A 106 13.13 -19.78 18.45
C GLU A 106 12.95 -20.20 16.98
N LEU A 107 13.09 -19.26 16.03
CA LEU A 107 12.98 -19.48 14.59
C LEU A 107 14.21 -18.91 13.87
N PRO A 108 15.34 -19.61 13.84
CA PRO A 108 16.54 -19.18 13.14
C PRO A 108 16.33 -19.25 11.60
N PHE A 109 17.18 -18.57 10.84
CA PHE A 109 17.12 -18.54 9.39
C PHE A 109 17.10 -19.92 8.73
N SER A 110 17.89 -20.87 9.28
CA SER A 110 17.96 -22.25 8.78
C SER A 110 16.64 -23.00 8.81
N ASP A 111 15.70 -22.58 9.65
CA ASP A 111 14.46 -23.30 9.93
C ASP A 111 13.25 -22.61 9.28
N LEU A 112 13.46 -21.49 8.55
CA LEU A 112 12.42 -20.84 7.77
C LEU A 112 11.93 -21.78 6.66
N LYS A 113 10.63 -21.96 6.57
CA LYS A 113 10.01 -22.81 5.55
C LYS A 113 9.89 -22.05 4.22
N ILE A 114 10.33 -22.67 3.14
CA ILE A 114 10.28 -22.10 1.79
C ILE A 114 8.84 -21.78 1.37
N ASP A 115 7.88 -22.63 1.72
CA ASP A 115 6.46 -22.41 1.38
C ASP A 115 5.90 -21.15 2.04
N ASP A 116 6.22 -20.92 3.33
CA ASP A 116 5.80 -19.70 4.04
C ASP A 116 6.46 -18.45 3.42
N MET A 117 7.74 -18.54 3.07
CA MET A 117 8.47 -17.46 2.39
C MET A 117 7.87 -17.17 1.01
N THR A 118 7.56 -18.21 0.26
CA THR A 118 6.92 -18.11 -1.06
C THR A 118 5.56 -17.44 -0.95
N HIS A 119 4.75 -17.81 0.04
CA HIS A 119 3.44 -17.19 0.27
C HIS A 119 3.56 -15.69 0.54
N VAL A 120 4.49 -15.26 1.40
CA VAL A 120 4.73 -13.83 1.65
C VAL A 120 5.15 -13.11 0.37
N PHE A 121 6.00 -13.72 -0.45
CA PHE A 121 6.44 -13.14 -1.71
C PHE A 121 5.29 -13.04 -2.72
N LEU A 122 4.48 -14.09 -2.86
CA LEU A 122 3.31 -14.12 -3.73
C LEU A 122 2.32 -13.01 -3.34
N GLN A 123 1.96 -12.91 -2.07
CA GLN A 123 1.00 -11.93 -1.59
C GLN A 123 1.49 -10.49 -1.83
N ASN A 124 2.73 -10.17 -1.46
CA ASN A 124 3.23 -8.79 -1.52
C ASN A 124 3.66 -8.36 -2.94
N TYR A 125 4.30 -9.25 -3.71
CA TYR A 125 4.83 -8.92 -5.02
C TYR A 125 3.91 -9.35 -6.15
N MET A 126 3.57 -10.65 -6.24
CA MET A 126 2.73 -11.11 -7.35
C MET A 126 1.32 -10.55 -7.28
N GLY A 127 0.75 -10.39 -6.08
CA GLY A 127 -0.54 -9.70 -5.90
C GLY A 127 -0.50 -8.27 -6.47
N THR A 128 0.58 -7.53 -6.20
CA THR A 128 0.80 -6.19 -6.79
C THR A 128 0.89 -6.24 -8.32
N VAL A 129 1.63 -7.22 -8.89
CA VAL A 129 1.77 -7.37 -10.34
C VAL A 129 0.43 -7.70 -11.00
N MET A 130 -0.28 -8.70 -10.47
CA MET A 130 -1.54 -9.20 -11.05
C MET A 130 -2.64 -8.14 -11.01
N SER A 131 -2.81 -7.44 -9.89
CA SER A 131 -3.75 -6.31 -9.78
C SER A 131 -3.39 -5.20 -10.77
N SER A 132 -2.09 -4.90 -10.91
CA SER A 132 -1.62 -3.88 -11.87
C SER A 132 -1.87 -4.28 -13.32
N GLN A 133 -1.78 -5.57 -13.67
CA GLN A 133 -2.09 -6.06 -15.02
C GLN A 133 -3.57 -5.83 -15.39
N LEU A 134 -4.49 -6.05 -14.44
CA LEU A 134 -5.91 -5.81 -14.67
C LEU A 134 -6.20 -4.31 -14.85
N ALA A 135 -5.71 -3.48 -13.93
CA ALA A 135 -5.91 -2.03 -14.04
C ALA A 135 -5.26 -1.46 -15.31
N ALA A 136 -4.10 -1.97 -15.72
CA ALA A 136 -3.40 -1.55 -16.93
C ALA A 136 -4.25 -1.72 -18.20
N LYS A 137 -5.07 -2.78 -18.30
CA LYS A 137 -6.00 -2.97 -19.44
C LYS A 137 -6.94 -1.77 -19.59
N GLN A 138 -7.49 -1.30 -18.47
CA GLN A 138 -8.39 -0.13 -18.45
C GLN A 138 -7.63 1.17 -18.71
N PHE A 139 -6.45 1.36 -18.10
CA PHE A 139 -5.66 2.57 -18.26
C PHE A 139 -5.12 2.74 -19.68
N ILE A 140 -4.73 1.65 -20.34
CA ILE A 140 -4.31 1.66 -21.75
C ILE A 140 -5.49 2.09 -22.64
N LYS A 141 -6.70 1.55 -22.41
CA LYS A 141 -7.91 1.94 -23.15
C LYS A 141 -8.23 3.41 -22.94
N ASN A 142 -8.12 3.89 -21.70
CA ASN A 142 -8.44 5.29 -21.34
C ASN A 142 -7.29 6.27 -21.66
N LYS A 143 -6.10 5.78 -22.05
CA LYS A 143 -4.88 6.57 -22.23
C LYS A 143 -4.46 7.35 -20.97
N SER A 144 -4.94 6.95 -19.79
CA SER A 144 -4.71 7.64 -18.52
C SER A 144 -4.98 6.71 -17.34
N GLY A 145 -4.23 6.86 -16.26
CA GLY A 145 -4.41 6.14 -15.00
C GLY A 145 -3.20 6.28 -14.08
N VAL A 146 -3.39 6.02 -12.80
CA VAL A 146 -2.28 6.05 -11.83
C VAL A 146 -2.28 4.78 -11.00
N ILE A 147 -1.12 4.14 -10.92
CA ILE A 147 -0.85 3.04 -9.98
C ILE A 147 0.01 3.59 -8.85
N LEU A 148 -0.42 3.37 -7.63
CA LEU A 148 0.32 3.64 -6.41
C LEU A 148 0.58 2.32 -5.66
N ASN A 149 1.85 1.95 -5.52
CA ASN A 149 2.24 0.76 -4.78
C ASN A 149 2.63 1.13 -3.36
N ILE A 150 2.10 0.42 -2.37
CA ILE A 150 2.57 0.53 -0.99
C ILE A 150 3.72 -0.46 -0.81
N SER A 151 4.93 0.10 -0.90
CA SER A 151 6.18 -0.59 -0.62
C SER A 151 6.48 -0.58 0.89
N SER A 152 7.72 -0.43 1.27
CA SER A 152 8.22 -0.28 2.63
C SER A 152 9.66 0.22 2.61
N ILE A 153 10.13 0.83 3.69
CA ILE A 153 11.57 1.03 3.93
C ILE A 153 12.32 -0.30 3.88
N ALA A 154 11.65 -1.42 4.18
CA ALA A 154 12.22 -2.78 4.07
C ALA A 154 12.68 -3.13 2.64
N GLY A 155 12.08 -2.52 1.62
CA GLY A 155 12.49 -2.68 0.23
C GLY A 155 13.64 -1.74 -0.19
N ILE A 156 14.07 -0.83 0.68
CA ILE A 156 15.19 0.10 0.49
C ILE A 156 16.40 -0.37 1.31
N LEU A 157 16.18 -0.61 2.60
CA LEU A 157 17.15 -1.15 3.54
C LEU A 157 16.53 -2.41 4.18
N PRO A 158 17.12 -3.60 4.02
CA PRO A 158 16.53 -4.83 4.56
C PRO A 158 16.35 -4.72 6.08
N LEU A 159 15.12 -4.93 6.54
CA LEU A 159 14.86 -4.98 7.98
C LEU A 159 15.38 -6.29 8.54
N THR A 160 16.10 -6.22 9.66
CA THR A 160 16.50 -7.39 10.43
C THR A 160 15.27 -8.25 10.76
N ARG A 161 15.38 -9.56 10.60
CA ARG A 161 14.35 -10.58 10.86
C ARG A 161 13.26 -10.74 9.79
N ALA A 162 13.06 -9.81 8.85
CA ALA A 162 11.95 -9.83 7.89
C ALA A 162 12.44 -10.08 6.45
N LEU A 163 13.09 -11.24 6.20
CA LEU A 163 13.70 -11.58 4.91
C LEU A 163 12.71 -11.50 3.75
N SER A 164 11.74 -12.42 3.70
CA SER A 164 10.82 -12.55 2.55
C SER A 164 10.01 -11.27 2.28
N TYR A 165 9.67 -10.55 3.35
CA TYR A 165 8.99 -9.27 3.23
C TYR A 165 9.90 -8.20 2.62
N SER A 166 11.16 -8.12 3.06
CA SER A 166 12.11 -7.16 2.51
C SER A 166 12.38 -7.43 1.03
N ASP A 167 12.57 -8.70 0.66
CA ASP A 167 12.78 -9.11 -0.72
C ASP A 167 11.59 -8.78 -1.60
N ALA A 168 10.36 -9.09 -1.13
CA ALA A 168 9.14 -8.77 -1.87
C ALA A 168 8.97 -7.25 -2.07
N LYS A 169 9.25 -6.44 -1.04
CA LYS A 169 9.15 -4.97 -1.16
C LYS A 169 10.26 -4.37 -2.01
N ALA A 170 11.45 -4.97 -2.05
CA ALA A 170 12.50 -4.61 -3.02
C ALA A 170 12.07 -4.94 -4.46
N ALA A 171 11.41 -6.09 -4.67
CA ALA A 171 10.85 -6.46 -5.96
C ALA A 171 9.72 -5.48 -6.40
N VAL A 172 8.84 -5.05 -5.48
CA VAL A 172 7.84 -4.00 -5.75
C VAL A 172 8.51 -2.69 -6.18
N ASN A 173 9.62 -2.28 -5.54
CA ASN A 173 10.35 -1.07 -5.94
C ASN A 173 10.92 -1.19 -7.36
N SER A 174 11.47 -2.34 -7.72
CA SER A 174 11.97 -2.62 -9.07
C SER A 174 10.83 -2.61 -10.09
N PHE A 175 9.73 -3.29 -9.79
CA PHE A 175 8.53 -3.35 -10.63
C PHE A 175 7.93 -1.96 -10.88
N THR A 176 7.85 -1.13 -9.85
CA THR A 176 7.36 0.27 -9.95
C THR A 176 8.14 1.05 -11.01
N ARG A 177 9.46 0.98 -10.97
CA ARG A 177 10.34 1.67 -11.92
C ARG A 177 10.20 1.13 -13.34
N TRP A 178 10.20 -0.19 -13.46
CA TRP A 178 10.07 -0.85 -14.76
C TRP A 178 8.72 -0.54 -15.41
N LEU A 179 7.63 -0.71 -14.65
CA LEU A 179 6.27 -0.50 -15.17
C LEU A 179 6.03 0.97 -15.54
N ALA A 180 6.56 1.92 -14.77
CA ALA A 180 6.46 3.35 -15.08
C ALA A 180 7.02 3.69 -16.46
N VAL A 181 8.23 3.21 -16.75
CA VAL A 181 8.88 3.42 -18.06
C VAL A 181 8.11 2.71 -19.16
N HIS A 182 7.75 1.45 -18.92
CA HIS A 182 7.03 0.63 -19.91
C HIS A 182 5.69 1.26 -20.32
N MET A 183 4.90 1.72 -19.34
CA MET A 183 3.59 2.33 -19.61
C MET A 183 3.71 3.67 -20.34
N ALA A 184 4.64 4.50 -19.93
CA ALA A 184 4.84 5.81 -20.55
C ALA A 184 5.33 5.71 -22.02
N GLN A 185 6.26 4.80 -22.30
CA GLN A 185 6.85 4.66 -23.63
C GLN A 185 5.95 3.92 -24.62
N ASN A 186 5.22 2.90 -24.15
CA ASN A 186 4.50 2.01 -25.06
C ASN A 186 3.01 2.33 -25.19
N TYR A 187 2.43 3.08 -24.23
CA TYR A 187 0.98 3.30 -24.20
C TYR A 187 0.58 4.77 -24.04
N SER A 188 0.95 5.41 -22.94
CA SER A 188 0.62 6.82 -22.71
C SER A 188 1.47 7.43 -21.59
N ALA A 189 1.99 8.63 -21.81
CA ALA A 189 2.68 9.42 -20.79
C ALA A 189 1.77 9.84 -19.61
N ASN A 190 0.45 9.72 -19.76
CA ASN A 190 -0.52 10.00 -18.71
C ASN A 190 -0.82 8.76 -17.82
N ILE A 191 -0.14 7.64 -18.05
CA ILE A 191 -0.21 6.47 -17.16
C ILE A 191 1.03 6.51 -16.28
N ARG A 192 0.84 6.77 -14.99
CA ARG A 192 1.93 6.93 -14.03
C ARG A 192 1.95 5.77 -13.02
N VAL A 193 3.14 5.40 -12.58
CA VAL A 193 3.33 4.35 -11.58
C VAL A 193 4.36 4.82 -10.56
N ASN A 194 3.97 4.91 -9.30
CA ASN A 194 4.85 5.33 -8.19
C ASN A 194 4.68 4.41 -6.99
N ALA A 195 5.57 4.51 -6.04
CA ALA A 195 5.46 3.82 -4.76
C ALA A 195 5.70 4.77 -3.59
N ILE A 196 5.01 4.51 -2.48
CA ILE A 196 5.36 5.02 -1.16
C ILE A 196 6.07 3.90 -0.42
N ALA A 197 7.14 4.24 0.30
CA ALA A 197 7.85 3.33 1.20
C ALA A 197 7.65 3.81 2.65
N PRO A 198 6.59 3.35 3.35
CA PRO A 198 6.36 3.71 4.73
C PRO A 198 7.49 3.25 5.63
N GLY A 199 7.84 4.09 6.61
CA GLY A 199 8.70 3.75 7.73
C GLY A 199 7.94 3.04 8.84
N PHE A 200 8.32 3.30 10.08
CA PHE A 200 7.65 2.77 11.26
C PHE A 200 6.40 3.60 11.58
N ILE A 201 5.26 3.15 11.07
CA ILE A 201 3.95 3.77 11.28
C ILE A 201 3.27 3.09 12.47
N LEU A 202 2.81 3.87 13.44
CA LEU A 202 2.06 3.33 14.57
C LEU A 202 0.61 3.06 14.13
N THR A 203 0.20 1.79 14.24
CA THR A 203 -1.16 1.34 13.95
C THR A 203 -1.71 0.57 15.14
N ASN A 204 -3.03 0.40 15.21
CA ASN A 204 -3.64 -0.43 16.25
C ASN A 204 -3.10 -1.87 16.21
N GLN A 205 -2.75 -2.38 15.03
CA GLN A 205 -2.23 -3.74 14.85
C GLN A 205 -0.81 -3.95 15.42
N ASN A 206 0.02 -2.90 15.44
CA ASN A 206 1.40 -3.03 15.92
C ASN A 206 1.69 -2.28 17.22
N ARG A 207 0.71 -1.58 17.79
CA ARG A 207 0.86 -0.77 19.00
C ARG A 207 1.41 -1.59 20.16
N PHE A 208 0.89 -2.80 20.38
CA PHE A 208 1.32 -3.69 21.46
C PHE A 208 2.79 -4.12 21.37
N LEU A 209 3.38 -4.09 20.18
CA LEU A 209 4.81 -4.38 19.97
C LEU A 209 5.73 -3.20 20.31
N LEU A 210 5.20 -1.98 20.24
CA LEU A 210 5.96 -0.74 20.29
C LEU A 210 5.72 0.07 21.56
N VAL A 211 4.53 -0.07 22.14
CA VAL A 211 4.08 0.65 23.35
C VAL A 211 3.53 -0.35 24.33
N ASP A 212 4.00 -0.30 25.55
CA ASP A 212 3.46 -1.10 26.66
C ASP A 212 2.06 -0.60 27.04
N GLU A 213 1.08 -1.50 27.03
CA GLU A 213 -0.32 -1.15 27.23
C GLU A 213 -0.65 -0.67 28.66
N ASN A 214 0.14 -1.08 29.66
CA ASN A 214 -0.09 -0.73 31.05
C ASN A 214 0.56 0.60 31.44
N SER A 215 1.79 0.84 30.99
CA SER A 215 2.54 2.05 31.33
C SER A 215 2.42 3.16 30.31
N GLY A 216 2.02 2.85 29.06
CA GLY A 216 2.07 3.80 27.94
C GLY A 216 3.48 4.12 27.43
N GLU A 217 4.51 3.51 28.02
CA GLU A 217 5.90 3.71 27.62
C GLU A 217 6.28 2.86 26.40
N LEU A 218 7.36 3.24 25.73
CA LEU A 218 7.89 2.44 24.63
C LEU A 218 8.45 1.11 25.17
N THR A 219 8.14 0.01 24.48
CA THR A 219 8.82 -1.26 24.65
C THR A 219 10.31 -1.13 24.31
N GLU A 220 11.14 -2.12 24.63
CA GLU A 220 12.54 -2.12 24.21
C GLU A 220 12.68 -2.02 22.67
N ARG A 221 11.82 -2.75 21.94
CA ARG A 221 11.76 -2.65 20.49
C ARG A 221 11.33 -1.25 20.03
N GLY A 222 10.32 -0.67 20.68
CA GLY A 222 9.87 0.70 20.41
C GLY A 222 11.00 1.71 20.60
N ARG A 223 11.79 1.57 21.68
CA ARG A 223 12.96 2.43 21.95
C ARG A 223 14.06 2.29 20.90
N GLN A 224 14.36 1.06 20.46
CA GLN A 224 15.37 0.81 19.42
C GLN A 224 14.97 1.48 18.09
N ILE A 225 13.71 1.31 17.68
CA ILE A 225 13.18 1.94 16.46
C ILE A 225 13.21 3.47 16.61
N PHE A 226 12.72 3.99 17.73
CA PHE A 226 12.66 5.43 17.99
C PHE A 226 14.03 6.10 17.88
N ARG A 227 15.09 5.46 18.40
CA ARG A 227 16.48 5.95 18.28
C ARG A 227 17.01 5.95 16.85
N SER A 228 16.47 5.09 16.00
CA SER A 228 16.89 4.96 14.59
C SER A 228 16.15 5.91 13.65
N VAL A 229 15.09 6.58 14.11
CA VAL A 229 14.32 7.55 13.33
C VAL A 229 14.75 8.97 13.70
N PRO A 230 15.39 9.74 12.78
CA PRO A 230 15.88 11.09 13.09
C PRO A 230 14.81 12.06 13.61
N MET A 231 13.56 11.94 13.12
CA MET A 231 12.43 12.74 13.63
C MET A 231 11.98 12.35 15.04
N ALA A 232 12.60 11.32 15.66
CA ALA A 232 12.35 10.89 17.04
C ALA A 232 10.85 10.66 17.35
N ARG A 233 10.12 10.05 16.41
CA ARG A 233 8.72 9.63 16.57
C ARG A 233 8.34 8.56 15.55
N PHE A 234 7.27 7.83 15.83
CA PHE A 234 6.60 7.02 14.81
C PHE A 234 5.83 7.93 13.83
N GLY A 235 5.72 7.48 12.60
CA GLY A 235 4.85 8.12 11.63
C GLY A 235 3.38 7.86 11.98
N LYS A 236 2.54 8.78 11.55
CA LYS A 236 1.08 8.65 11.60
C LYS A 236 0.58 8.11 10.28
N ILE A 237 -0.55 7.42 10.32
CA ILE A 237 -1.13 6.79 9.14
C ILE A 237 -1.61 7.83 8.14
N GLU A 238 -2.07 8.99 8.62
CA GLU A 238 -2.51 10.14 7.82
C GLU A 238 -1.38 10.69 6.96
N GLU A 239 -0.12 10.65 7.44
CA GLU A 239 1.05 11.11 6.69
C GLU A 239 1.30 10.25 5.43
N ILE A 240 0.91 8.96 5.47
CA ILE A 240 0.94 8.08 4.29
C ILE A 240 -0.21 8.42 3.34
N ALA A 241 -1.41 8.67 3.88
CA ALA A 241 -2.58 9.04 3.10
C ALA A 241 -2.37 10.38 2.36
N ASP A 242 -1.79 11.39 3.02
CA ASP A 242 -1.47 12.68 2.40
C ASP A 242 -0.48 12.53 1.22
N ALA A 243 0.56 11.71 1.41
CA ALA A 243 1.50 11.41 0.33
C ALA A 243 0.82 10.67 -0.84
N ALA A 244 -0.14 9.78 -0.55
CA ALA A 244 -0.92 9.08 -1.55
C ALA A 244 -1.82 10.04 -2.35
N LEU A 245 -2.54 10.95 -1.68
CA LEU A 245 -3.35 11.97 -2.34
C LEU A 245 -2.53 12.78 -3.35
N TRP A 246 -1.34 13.25 -2.92
CA TRP A 246 -0.45 14.00 -3.80
C TRP A 246 0.00 13.18 -5.01
N LEU A 247 0.51 11.97 -4.82
CA LEU A 247 1.02 11.13 -5.90
C LEU A 247 -0.06 10.69 -6.90
N LEU A 248 -1.30 10.51 -6.45
CA LEU A 248 -2.43 10.17 -7.31
C LEU A 248 -2.95 11.39 -8.08
N SER A 249 -2.71 12.60 -7.60
CA SER A 249 -3.23 13.84 -8.17
C SER A 249 -2.49 14.31 -9.43
N GLU A 250 -3.09 15.24 -10.14
CA GLU A 250 -2.48 15.94 -11.28
C GLU A 250 -1.28 16.83 -10.86
N ARG A 251 -1.16 17.17 -9.56
CA ARG A 251 -0.01 17.92 -9.03
C ARG A 251 1.29 17.12 -9.07
N ALA A 252 1.21 15.81 -9.21
CA ALA A 252 2.33 14.89 -9.42
C ALA A 252 2.45 14.43 -10.88
N SER A 253 1.91 15.19 -11.84
CA SER A 253 1.83 14.78 -13.27
C SER A 253 3.17 14.49 -13.92
N PHE A 254 4.27 15.05 -13.43
CA PHE A 254 5.64 14.77 -13.91
C PHE A 254 6.42 13.79 -13.04
N ILE A 255 5.73 13.07 -12.14
CA ILE A 255 6.33 12.07 -11.25
C ILE A 255 5.84 10.68 -11.65
N THR A 256 6.77 9.85 -12.15
CA THR A 256 6.55 8.43 -12.44
C THR A 256 7.84 7.64 -12.21
N GLY A 257 7.74 6.40 -11.72
CA GLY A 257 8.87 5.55 -11.35
C GLY A 257 9.51 5.90 -10.01
N ALA A 258 8.94 6.84 -9.24
CA ALA A 258 9.47 7.22 -7.94
C ALA A 258 9.09 6.19 -6.86
N VAL A 259 10.03 5.96 -5.94
CA VAL A 259 9.80 5.27 -4.66
C VAL A 259 10.09 6.29 -3.57
N ILE A 260 9.05 6.77 -2.89
CA ILE A 260 9.15 7.88 -1.94
C ILE A 260 9.11 7.35 -0.52
N PRO A 261 10.21 7.44 0.25
CA PRO A 261 10.19 7.13 1.68
C PRO A 261 9.32 8.15 2.44
N VAL A 262 8.46 7.65 3.33
CA VAL A 262 7.74 8.43 4.32
C VAL A 262 8.07 7.81 5.68
N ASP A 263 9.24 8.15 6.21
CA ASP A 263 9.93 7.35 7.22
C ASP A 263 10.62 8.16 8.33
N GLY A 264 10.39 9.47 8.40
CA GLY A 264 11.01 10.34 9.40
C GLY A 264 12.54 10.44 9.30
N GLY A 265 13.09 10.14 8.11
CA GLY A 265 14.52 10.20 7.82
C GLY A 265 15.26 8.88 8.09
N TYR A 266 14.57 7.79 8.42
CA TYR A 266 15.18 6.50 8.75
C TYR A 266 16.14 6.00 7.67
N THR A 267 15.72 6.00 6.40
CA THR A 267 16.56 5.51 5.28
C THR A 267 17.67 6.46 4.87
N ALA A 268 17.61 7.72 5.30
CA ALA A 268 18.65 8.72 5.04
C ALA A 268 19.73 8.76 6.15
N PHE A 269 19.47 8.13 7.31
CA PHE A 269 20.35 8.19 8.47
C PHE A 269 21.47 7.17 8.39
N SER A 270 22.70 7.63 8.44
CA SER A 270 23.91 6.78 8.38
C SER A 270 24.27 6.15 9.72
N GLY A 271 23.60 6.50 10.82
CA GLY A 271 23.91 6.02 12.16
C GLY A 271 24.88 6.91 12.95
N VAL A 272 25.42 7.98 12.36
CA VAL A 272 26.35 8.94 12.96
C VAL A 272 25.93 10.37 12.66
#